data_94230b52c0b259677c205865c787a80f
#
_entry.id   94230b52c0b259677c205865c787a80f
#
_cell.length_a   1.000
_cell.length_b   1.000
_cell.length_c   1.000
_cell.angle_alpha   90.00
_cell.angle_beta   90.00
_cell.angle_gamma   90.00
#
_symmetry.space_group_name_H-M   'P 1'
#
loop_
_entity.id
_entity.type
_entity.pdbx_description
1 polymer ?
#
loop_
_entity_poly.entity_id
_entity_poly.type
_entity_poly.pdbx_seq_one_letter_code
_entity_poly.pdbx_strand_id
1 'polypeptide(L)'
;MAKFYRNLGLEKKKKPKKIQEKITNSLVGLATGLTRLKLNYAENNGQVLPGYTQSLGFFGTSKPSLAFVFGSQSDIRYEAAKNGWLTNFPSFNEQYSTVHNTKFDLVAELSWIKDLKIDINANRTFSENFSENYIIIENEYNPLSPNSSGNFAISSILIKTSFRDSDQYKSETFQTFKNNRLILAQRLAA
;
A
#
# COMPACT_ATOMS: atom_id res chain seq x y z
N MET A 1 -25.87 -27.50 45.12
CA MET A 1 -25.82 -26.37 44.18
C MET A 1 -25.75 -26.80 42.70
N ALA A 2 -24.99 -27.79 42.30
CA ALA A 2 -24.87 -28.24 40.88
C ALA A 2 -26.20 -28.71 40.22
N LYS A 3 -27.12 -29.32 40.99
CA LYS A 3 -28.44 -29.76 40.47
C LYS A 3 -29.43 -28.60 40.17
N PHE A 4 -29.26 -27.44 40.83
CA PHE A 4 -30.14 -26.26 40.67
C PHE A 4 -29.90 -25.52 39.34
N TYR A 5 -28.64 -25.43 38.92
CA TYR A 5 -28.30 -24.78 37.66
C TYR A 5 -28.69 -25.59 36.40
N ARG A 6 -28.80 -26.92 36.52
CA ARG A 6 -29.21 -27.78 35.40
C ARG A 6 -30.68 -27.59 34.99
N ASN A 7 -31.53 -27.21 35.96
CA ASN A 7 -32.95 -26.97 35.71
C ASN A 7 -33.26 -25.60 35.13
N LEU A 8 -32.27 -24.69 35.07
CA LEU A 8 -32.45 -23.33 34.53
C LEU A 8 -31.96 -23.21 33.09
N GLY A 9 -31.50 -24.28 32.43
CA GLY A 9 -31.01 -24.25 31.07
C GLY A 9 -29.75 -23.39 30.84
N LEU A 10 -29.07 -22.99 31.90
CA LEU A 10 -27.89 -22.08 31.89
C LEU A 10 -26.56 -22.84 31.84
N GLU A 11 -26.55 -24.10 31.44
CA GLU A 11 -25.28 -24.76 31.13
C GLU A 11 -24.63 -24.08 29.96
N LYS A 12 -23.59 -23.29 30.22
CA LYS A 12 -22.71 -22.75 29.19
C LYS A 12 -22.23 -23.93 28.32
N LYS A 13 -22.69 -24.01 27.05
CA LYS A 13 -22.18 -24.96 26.07
C LYS A 13 -20.65 -24.77 26.00
N LYS A 14 -19.89 -25.66 26.64
CA LYS A 14 -18.45 -25.72 26.47
C LYS A 14 -18.18 -25.96 24.97
N LYS A 15 -17.61 -24.98 24.30
CA LYS A 15 -17.12 -25.17 22.91
C LYS A 15 -16.27 -26.44 22.88
N PRO A 16 -16.43 -27.30 21.88
CA PRO A 16 -15.75 -28.58 21.85
C PRO A 16 -14.23 -28.34 21.85
N LYS A 17 -13.55 -28.82 22.90
CA LYS A 17 -12.09 -28.76 23.09
C LYS A 17 -11.30 -29.20 21.84
N LYS A 18 -11.83 -30.15 21.07
CA LYS A 18 -11.22 -30.66 19.83
C LYS A 18 -10.98 -29.60 18.73
N ILE A 19 -11.79 -28.54 18.64
CA ILE A 19 -11.59 -27.50 17.62
C ILE A 19 -10.46 -26.54 18.06
N GLN A 20 -10.40 -26.20 19.33
CA GLN A 20 -9.31 -25.37 19.87
C GLN A 20 -7.96 -26.08 19.79
N GLU A 21 -7.91 -27.38 20.15
CA GLU A 21 -6.69 -28.16 20.02
C GLU A 21 -6.21 -28.30 18.57
N LYS A 22 -7.12 -28.50 17.62
CA LYS A 22 -6.75 -28.52 16.19
C LYS A 22 -6.19 -27.19 15.70
N ILE A 23 -6.80 -26.05 16.08
CA ILE A 23 -6.32 -24.72 15.70
C ILE A 23 -4.96 -24.45 16.35
N THR A 24 -4.79 -24.77 17.63
CA THR A 24 -3.52 -24.56 18.36
C THR A 24 -2.40 -25.43 17.78
N ASN A 25 -2.66 -26.70 17.50
CA ASN A 25 -1.69 -27.62 16.90
C ASN A 25 -1.34 -27.21 15.46
N SER A 26 -2.29 -26.65 14.69
CA SER A 26 -2.04 -26.13 13.36
C SER A 26 -1.17 -24.87 13.39
N LEU A 27 -1.43 -23.96 14.34
CA LEU A 27 -0.61 -22.75 14.53
C LEU A 27 0.81 -23.07 15.02
N VAL A 28 0.93 -24.02 15.94
CA VAL A 28 2.23 -24.50 16.42
C VAL A 28 2.98 -25.21 15.28
N GLY A 29 2.31 -26.03 14.47
CA GLY A 29 2.89 -26.67 13.29
C GLY A 29 3.36 -25.63 12.25
N LEU A 30 2.59 -24.59 12.03
CA LEU A 30 2.99 -23.45 11.19
C LEU A 30 4.25 -22.75 11.72
N ALA A 31 4.29 -22.48 13.01
CA ALA A 31 5.40 -21.78 13.64
C ALA A 31 6.68 -22.62 13.67
N THR A 32 6.56 -23.94 13.92
CA THR A 32 7.71 -24.85 13.95
C THR A 32 8.26 -25.22 12.57
N GLY A 33 7.43 -25.14 11.53
CA GLY A 33 7.86 -25.39 10.15
C GLY A 33 8.49 -24.18 9.46
N LEU A 34 8.35 -22.98 10.03
CA LEU A 34 8.94 -21.76 9.48
C LEU A 34 10.42 -21.70 9.83
N THR A 35 11.29 -21.98 8.85
CA THR A 35 12.74 -21.99 9.03
C THR A 35 13.35 -20.61 8.88
N ARG A 36 12.81 -19.81 7.97
CA ARG A 36 13.26 -18.44 7.72
C ARG A 36 12.08 -17.56 7.36
N LEU A 37 12.05 -16.34 7.92
CA LEU A 37 11.15 -15.28 7.52
C LEU A 37 11.98 -14.01 7.36
N LYS A 38 11.95 -13.42 6.17
CA LYS A 38 12.54 -12.12 5.87
C LYS A 38 11.46 -11.23 5.30
N LEU A 39 11.27 -10.09 5.94
CA LEU A 39 10.34 -9.06 5.52
C LEU A 39 11.09 -7.75 5.40
N ASN A 40 11.04 -7.13 4.23
CA ASN A 40 11.55 -5.80 4.00
C ASN A 40 10.39 -4.90 3.57
N TYR A 41 10.27 -3.78 4.25
CA TYR A 41 9.39 -2.69 3.83
C TYR A 41 10.22 -1.43 3.69
N ALA A 42 10.10 -0.78 2.56
CA ALA A 42 10.71 0.51 2.30
C ALA A 42 9.67 1.46 1.75
N GLU A 43 9.65 2.66 2.29
CA GLU A 43 8.82 3.76 1.82
C GLU A 43 9.71 4.98 1.61
N ASN A 44 9.57 5.63 0.46
CA ASN A 44 10.31 6.82 0.10
C ASN A 44 9.33 7.85 -0.46
N ASN A 45 9.26 8.97 0.23
CA ASN A 45 8.41 10.09 -0.14
C ASN A 45 9.29 11.32 -0.37
N GLY A 46 9.01 12.05 -1.44
CA GLY A 46 9.70 13.29 -1.77
C GLY A 46 8.72 14.35 -2.26
N GLN A 47 9.04 15.60 -1.95
CA GLN A 47 8.26 16.74 -2.39
C GLN A 47 9.21 17.87 -2.80
N VAL A 48 8.97 18.47 -3.95
CA VAL A 48 9.73 19.61 -4.46
C VAL A 48 8.76 20.73 -4.75
N LEU A 49 8.94 21.87 -4.07
CA LEU A 49 8.19 23.10 -4.32
C LEU A 49 9.16 24.16 -4.81
N PRO A 50 9.32 24.34 -6.11
CA PRO A 50 10.19 25.35 -6.68
C PRO A 50 9.64 26.77 -6.45
N GLY A 51 10.44 27.79 -6.72
CA GLY A 51 10.01 29.19 -6.58
C GLY A 51 9.83 29.68 -5.15
N TYR A 52 10.32 28.92 -4.15
CA TYR A 52 10.30 29.33 -2.76
C TYR A 52 11.30 30.45 -2.50
N THR A 53 10.83 31.60 -2.02
CA THR A 53 11.61 32.85 -1.92
C THR A 53 12.20 33.12 -0.54
N GLN A 54 11.77 32.35 0.46
CA GLN A 54 12.19 32.59 1.84
C GLN A 54 13.48 31.82 2.18
N SER A 55 14.26 32.35 3.11
CA SER A 55 15.42 31.63 3.65
C SER A 55 14.98 30.37 4.40
N LEU A 56 15.63 29.26 4.11
CA LEU A 56 15.41 27.99 4.78
C LEU A 56 16.07 27.92 6.18
N GLY A 57 16.81 28.97 6.59
CA GLY A 57 17.56 29.00 7.83
C GLY A 57 18.91 28.28 7.76
N PHE A 58 19.68 28.33 8.84
CA PHE A 58 21.07 27.86 8.87
C PHE A 58 21.25 26.38 8.49
N PHE A 59 20.26 25.51 8.79
CA PHE A 59 20.25 24.11 8.42
C PHE A 59 19.02 23.72 7.60
N GLY A 60 18.36 24.63 6.91
CA GLY A 60 17.09 24.35 6.27
C GLY A 60 15.95 24.12 7.26
N THR A 61 16.07 24.60 8.49
CA THR A 61 15.21 24.18 9.61
C THR A 61 14.11 25.16 9.98
N SER A 62 14.08 26.36 9.39
CA SER A 62 13.17 27.40 9.85
C SER A 62 11.87 27.49 9.03
N LYS A 63 11.89 27.06 7.77
CA LYS A 63 10.70 27.17 6.90
C LYS A 63 10.71 26.08 5.81
N PRO A 64 9.55 25.69 5.29
CA PRO A 64 8.23 26.24 5.61
C PRO A 64 7.71 25.86 6.99
N SER A 65 8.07 24.68 7.51
CA SER A 65 7.78 24.25 8.89
C SER A 65 8.78 23.21 9.36
N LEU A 66 8.96 23.05 10.67
CA LEU A 66 9.77 21.96 11.21
C LEU A 66 9.27 20.58 10.76
N ALA A 67 7.95 20.40 10.71
CA ALA A 67 7.36 19.16 10.25
C ALA A 67 7.77 18.82 8.81
N PHE A 68 7.75 19.79 7.90
CA PHE A 68 8.19 19.61 6.51
C PHE A 68 9.66 19.24 6.43
N VAL A 69 10.52 19.91 7.18
CA VAL A 69 11.98 19.64 7.24
C VAL A 69 12.26 18.21 7.74
N PHE A 70 11.45 17.71 8.68
CA PHE A 70 11.56 16.35 9.19
C PHE A 70 10.75 15.32 8.39
N GLY A 71 10.39 15.63 7.14
CA GLY A 71 9.79 14.69 6.19
C GLY A 71 8.28 14.55 6.26
N SER A 72 7.58 15.51 6.88
CA SER A 72 6.12 15.58 6.76
C SER A 72 5.74 15.77 5.29
N GLN A 73 4.81 14.94 4.82
CA GLN A 73 4.25 15.01 3.47
C GLN A 73 3.00 15.90 3.41
N SER A 74 2.86 16.85 4.33
CA SER A 74 1.76 17.82 4.29
C SER A 74 1.85 18.72 3.07
N ASP A 75 0.71 18.99 2.46
CA ASP A 75 0.62 19.92 1.34
C ASP A 75 0.81 21.35 1.82
N ILE A 76 1.95 21.93 1.46
CA ILE A 76 2.33 23.30 1.84
C ILE A 76 2.11 24.33 0.74
N ARG A 77 1.65 23.93 -0.45
CA ARG A 77 1.53 24.80 -1.63
C ARG A 77 0.67 26.02 -1.36
N TYR A 78 -0.54 25.76 -0.86
CA TYR A 78 -1.53 26.80 -0.60
C TYR A 78 -1.14 27.73 0.55
N GLU A 79 -0.55 27.16 1.60
CA GLU A 79 -0.05 27.95 2.73
C GLU A 79 1.12 28.84 2.30
N ALA A 80 2.05 28.31 1.51
CA ALA A 80 3.19 29.04 0.98
C ALA A 80 2.75 30.19 0.05
N ALA A 81 1.75 29.96 -0.79
CA ALA A 81 1.18 31.01 -1.64
C ALA A 81 0.52 32.11 -0.82
N LYS A 82 -0.36 31.75 0.11
CA LYS A 82 -1.08 32.68 0.99
C LYS A 82 -0.15 33.58 1.81
N ASN A 83 0.98 33.04 2.24
CA ASN A 83 1.97 33.79 3.02
C ASN A 83 2.98 34.57 2.13
N GLY A 84 2.82 34.55 0.80
CA GLY A 84 3.72 35.21 -0.12
C GLY A 84 5.14 34.62 -0.16
N TRP A 85 5.27 33.33 0.11
CA TRP A 85 6.58 32.64 0.10
C TRP A 85 6.94 32.08 -1.28
N LEU A 86 6.05 32.16 -2.25
CA LEU A 86 6.28 31.70 -3.61
C LEU A 86 6.46 32.89 -4.57
N THR A 87 7.26 32.66 -5.59
CA THR A 87 7.46 33.66 -6.63
C THR A 87 6.18 33.89 -7.44
N ASN A 88 5.91 35.15 -7.76
CA ASN A 88 4.83 35.57 -8.67
C ASN A 88 5.37 35.98 -10.06
N PHE A 89 6.60 35.55 -10.39
CA PHE A 89 7.22 35.91 -11.66
C PHE A 89 6.44 35.32 -12.86
N PRO A 90 5.97 36.13 -13.83
CA PRO A 90 5.05 35.69 -14.88
C PRO A 90 5.62 34.58 -15.78
N SER A 91 6.93 34.53 -15.95
CA SER A 91 7.61 33.51 -16.78
C SER A 91 8.13 32.31 -15.96
N PHE A 92 7.67 32.17 -14.73
CA PHE A 92 8.03 31.02 -13.90
C PHE A 92 7.41 29.75 -14.44
N ASN A 93 8.22 28.75 -14.77
CA ASN A 93 7.80 27.51 -15.44
C ASN A 93 8.42 26.26 -14.81
N GLU A 94 8.70 26.30 -13.51
CA GLU A 94 9.14 25.11 -12.77
C GLU A 94 7.94 24.34 -12.21
N GLN A 95 8.08 23.03 -12.11
CA GLN A 95 6.97 22.17 -11.69
C GLN A 95 7.07 21.85 -10.20
N TYR A 96 5.97 22.00 -9.49
CA TYR A 96 5.78 21.27 -8.25
C TYR A 96 5.74 19.78 -8.54
N SER A 97 6.41 18.98 -7.73
CA SER A 97 6.39 17.54 -7.89
C SER A 97 6.40 16.79 -6.56
N THR A 98 5.71 15.65 -6.55
CA THR A 98 5.78 14.69 -5.47
C THR A 98 6.11 13.30 -6.00
N VAL A 99 6.85 12.55 -5.19
CA VAL A 99 7.20 11.16 -5.47
C VAL A 99 6.80 10.33 -4.26
N HIS A 100 6.06 9.27 -4.49
CA HIS A 100 5.71 8.28 -3.48
C HIS A 100 6.06 6.87 -3.97
N ASN A 101 7.01 6.22 -3.30
CA ASN A 101 7.44 4.87 -3.63
C ASN A 101 7.30 3.96 -2.42
N THR A 102 6.64 2.82 -2.59
CA THR A 102 6.61 1.76 -1.59
C THR A 102 7.11 0.45 -2.17
N LYS A 103 7.91 -0.26 -1.41
CA LYS A 103 8.40 -1.58 -1.74
C LYS A 103 8.21 -2.51 -0.55
N PHE A 104 7.61 -3.65 -0.81
CA PHE A 104 7.43 -4.72 0.14
C PHE A 104 7.98 -6.02 -0.45
N ASP A 105 8.90 -6.66 0.26
CA ASP A 105 9.46 -7.96 -0.11
C ASP A 105 9.28 -8.92 1.07
N LEU A 106 8.71 -10.07 0.80
CA LEU A 106 8.56 -11.18 1.73
C LEU A 106 9.25 -12.42 1.19
N VAL A 107 10.11 -13.02 2.00
CA VAL A 107 10.70 -14.34 1.75
C VAL A 107 10.40 -15.22 2.96
N ALA A 108 9.76 -16.36 2.73
CA ALA A 108 9.49 -17.34 3.76
C ALA A 108 9.93 -18.73 3.29
N GLU A 109 10.68 -19.42 4.13
CA GLU A 109 11.10 -20.81 3.93
C GLU A 109 10.38 -21.69 4.95
N LEU A 110 9.70 -22.71 4.45
CA LEU A 110 8.89 -23.63 5.24
C LEU A 110 9.40 -25.05 5.07
N SER A 111 9.56 -25.76 6.18
CA SER A 111 9.99 -27.16 6.23
C SER A 111 9.13 -27.93 7.24
N TRP A 112 7.89 -28.26 6.84
CA TRP A 112 6.94 -28.94 7.72
C TRP A 112 7.04 -30.46 7.69
N ILE A 113 7.48 -31.00 6.57
CA ILE A 113 7.55 -32.43 6.32
C ILE A 113 9.00 -32.75 5.99
N LYS A 114 9.49 -33.89 6.50
CA LYS A 114 10.81 -34.38 6.14
C LYS A 114 10.91 -34.46 4.61
N ASP A 115 11.98 -33.94 4.06
CA ASP A 115 12.28 -33.91 2.61
C ASP A 115 11.39 -32.98 1.76
N LEU A 116 10.53 -32.14 2.37
CA LEU A 116 9.76 -31.11 1.68
C LEU A 116 10.15 -29.73 2.17
N LYS A 117 10.73 -28.94 1.27
CA LYS A 117 11.02 -27.53 1.47
C LYS A 117 10.13 -26.69 0.55
N ILE A 118 9.47 -25.69 1.13
CA ILE A 118 8.62 -24.74 0.39
C ILE A 118 9.21 -23.34 0.55
N ASP A 119 9.57 -22.72 -0.56
CA ASP A 119 10.07 -21.37 -0.59
C ASP A 119 8.99 -20.44 -1.16
N ILE A 120 8.59 -19.45 -0.38
CA ILE A 120 7.59 -18.45 -0.75
C ILE A 120 8.29 -17.12 -0.92
N ASN A 121 8.19 -16.56 -2.12
CA ASN A 121 8.67 -15.22 -2.43
C ASN A 121 7.48 -14.37 -2.87
N ALA A 122 7.26 -13.24 -2.20
CA ALA A 122 6.26 -12.28 -2.58
C ALA A 122 6.84 -10.87 -2.60
N ASN A 123 6.53 -10.11 -3.63
CA ASN A 123 6.92 -8.72 -3.74
C ASN A 123 5.71 -7.86 -4.12
N ARG A 124 5.76 -6.63 -3.70
CA ARG A 124 4.84 -5.58 -4.12
C ARG A 124 5.64 -4.30 -4.27
N THR A 125 5.51 -3.66 -5.41
CA THR A 125 6.05 -2.33 -5.65
C THR A 125 4.92 -1.40 -6.07
N PHE A 126 4.98 -0.18 -5.57
CA PHE A 126 4.09 0.89 -5.95
C PHE A 126 4.93 2.16 -6.11
N SER A 127 4.75 2.86 -7.20
CA SER A 127 5.39 4.14 -7.48
C SER A 127 4.35 5.09 -8.04
N GLU A 128 4.28 6.27 -7.49
CA GLU A 128 3.44 7.36 -7.96
C GLU A 128 4.26 8.63 -8.01
N ASN A 129 4.19 9.31 -9.14
CA ASN A 129 4.80 10.61 -9.38
C ASN A 129 3.69 11.57 -9.80
N PHE A 130 3.57 12.65 -9.08
CA PHE A 130 2.68 13.75 -9.42
C PHE A 130 3.50 14.97 -9.76
N SER A 131 3.09 15.72 -10.79
CA SER A 131 3.70 17.00 -11.14
C SER A 131 2.65 17.95 -11.70
N GLU A 132 2.83 19.23 -11.43
CA GLU A 132 2.00 20.28 -11.99
C GLU A 132 2.79 21.58 -12.11
N ASN A 133 2.54 22.34 -13.17
CA ASN A 133 2.92 23.72 -13.23
C ASN A 133 1.96 24.56 -12.39
N TYR A 134 2.38 25.70 -11.92
CA TYR A 134 1.52 26.58 -11.16
C TYR A 134 1.85 28.05 -11.38
N ILE A 135 0.89 28.92 -11.10
CA ILE A 135 1.07 30.37 -11.05
C ILE A 135 0.49 30.92 -9.76
N ILE A 136 1.07 32.00 -9.26
CA ILE A 136 0.55 32.70 -8.08
C ILE A 136 -0.15 33.98 -8.54
N ILE A 137 -1.43 34.11 -8.21
CA ILE A 137 -2.25 35.28 -8.49
C ILE A 137 -2.88 35.71 -7.17
N GLU A 138 -2.66 36.96 -6.77
CA GLU A 138 -3.23 37.52 -5.53
C GLU A 138 -2.95 36.67 -4.27
N ASN A 139 -1.75 36.09 -4.17
CA ASN A 139 -1.35 35.14 -3.12
C ASN A 139 -2.15 33.82 -3.09
N GLU A 140 -2.82 33.48 -4.18
CA GLU A 140 -3.48 32.20 -4.34
C GLU A 140 -2.68 31.28 -5.26
N TYR A 141 -2.62 29.99 -4.88
CA TYR A 141 -1.97 28.96 -5.67
C TYR A 141 -2.94 28.44 -6.74
N ASN A 142 -2.59 28.63 -8.00
CA ASN A 142 -3.39 28.20 -9.13
C ASN A 142 -2.67 27.06 -9.88
N PRO A 143 -3.10 25.81 -9.74
CA PRO A 143 -2.49 24.69 -10.43
C PRO A 143 -2.79 24.72 -11.92
N LEU A 144 -1.78 24.36 -12.73
CA LEU A 144 -1.87 24.25 -14.18
C LEU A 144 -1.40 22.86 -14.60
N SER A 145 -2.14 22.23 -15.52
CA SER A 145 -1.74 20.98 -16.19
C SER A 145 -1.24 19.89 -15.21
N PRO A 146 -2.05 19.46 -14.23
CA PRO A 146 -1.67 18.40 -13.34
C PRO A 146 -1.46 17.09 -14.10
N ASN A 147 -0.38 16.37 -13.78
CA ASN A 147 -0.04 15.11 -14.38
C ASN A 147 0.31 14.09 -13.27
N SER A 148 -0.32 12.92 -13.33
CA SER A 148 0.00 11.81 -12.44
C SER A 148 0.43 10.61 -13.27
N SER A 149 1.52 10.00 -12.87
CA SER A 149 2.05 8.78 -13.48
C SER A 149 2.53 7.82 -12.41
N GLY A 150 2.44 6.52 -12.69
CA GLY A 150 2.86 5.55 -11.71
C GLY A 150 2.97 4.15 -12.26
N ASN A 151 3.42 3.26 -11.40
CA ASN A 151 3.60 1.86 -11.70
C ASN A 151 3.26 1.02 -10.48
N PHE A 152 2.60 -0.09 -10.72
CA PHE A 152 2.24 -1.05 -9.70
C PHE A 152 2.59 -2.47 -10.16
N ALA A 153 3.31 -3.21 -9.32
CA ALA A 153 3.58 -4.61 -9.53
C ALA A 153 3.37 -5.39 -8.24
N ILE A 154 2.76 -6.56 -8.34
CA ILE A 154 2.50 -7.45 -7.22
C ILE A 154 2.64 -8.91 -7.63
N SER A 155 3.30 -9.70 -6.79
CA SER A 155 3.28 -11.15 -6.90
C SER A 155 1.89 -11.69 -6.56
N SER A 156 1.39 -12.61 -7.35
CA SER A 156 0.11 -13.26 -7.12
C SER A 156 0.23 -14.78 -7.14
N ILE A 157 -0.63 -15.44 -6.36
CA ILE A 157 -0.71 -16.90 -6.33
C ILE A 157 -1.87 -17.34 -7.20
N LEU A 158 -1.58 -18.13 -8.24
CA LEU A 158 -2.58 -18.60 -9.21
C LEU A 158 -3.13 -20.01 -8.91
N ILE A 159 -3.04 -20.48 -7.65
CA ILE A 159 -3.46 -21.84 -7.26
C ILE A 159 -4.89 -22.16 -7.73
N LYS A 160 -5.82 -21.20 -7.61
CA LYS A 160 -7.22 -21.41 -8.00
C LYS A 160 -7.44 -21.58 -9.52
N THR A 161 -6.51 -21.10 -10.33
CA THR A 161 -6.62 -21.08 -11.79
C THR A 161 -5.67 -22.05 -12.46
N SER A 162 -4.55 -22.39 -11.82
CA SER A 162 -3.50 -23.24 -12.38
C SER A 162 -3.90 -24.71 -12.56
N PHE A 163 -4.92 -25.16 -11.81
CA PHE A 163 -5.39 -26.56 -11.83
C PHE A 163 -6.83 -26.71 -12.33
N ARG A 164 -7.32 -25.72 -13.09
CA ARG A 164 -8.62 -25.84 -13.76
C ARG A 164 -8.47 -26.55 -15.08
N ASP A 165 -9.46 -27.36 -15.39
CA ASP A 165 -9.53 -28.06 -16.68
C ASP A 165 -9.62 -27.04 -17.83
N SER A 166 -8.81 -27.26 -18.84
CA SER A 166 -8.86 -26.52 -20.09
C SER A 166 -8.50 -27.47 -21.24
N ASP A 167 -9.16 -27.33 -22.34
CA ASP A 167 -8.85 -28.02 -23.58
C ASP A 167 -8.36 -27.06 -24.66
N GLN A 168 -8.06 -27.57 -25.84
CA GLN A 168 -7.53 -26.80 -26.97
C GLN A 168 -8.48 -25.66 -27.41
N TYR A 169 -9.76 -25.77 -27.14
CA TYR A 169 -10.80 -24.86 -27.65
C TYR A 169 -11.49 -24.07 -26.52
N LYS A 170 -11.43 -24.53 -25.27
CA LYS A 170 -12.18 -23.96 -24.15
C LYS A 170 -11.34 -23.86 -22.90
N SER A 171 -11.29 -22.66 -22.32
CA SER A 171 -10.68 -22.40 -21.02
C SER A 171 -11.61 -21.52 -20.18
N GLU A 172 -12.11 -22.06 -19.06
CA GLU A 172 -12.93 -21.30 -18.11
C GLU A 172 -12.16 -20.14 -17.46
N THR A 173 -10.87 -20.36 -17.21
CA THR A 173 -9.98 -19.32 -16.67
C THR A 173 -9.87 -18.15 -17.62
N PHE A 174 -9.75 -18.41 -18.92
CA PHE A 174 -9.69 -17.37 -19.94
C PHE A 174 -11.01 -16.60 -20.09
N GLN A 175 -12.15 -17.27 -19.99
CA GLN A 175 -13.45 -16.60 -19.99
C GLN A 175 -13.62 -15.70 -18.76
N THR A 176 -13.21 -16.18 -17.59
CA THR A 176 -13.19 -15.35 -16.36
C THR A 176 -12.31 -14.12 -16.51
N PHE A 177 -11.12 -14.26 -17.10
CA PHE A 177 -10.23 -13.15 -17.41
C PHE A 177 -10.89 -12.12 -18.33
N LYS A 178 -11.55 -12.56 -19.40
CA LYS A 178 -12.27 -11.67 -20.31
C LYS A 178 -13.39 -10.89 -19.62
N ASN A 179 -14.16 -11.57 -18.76
CA ASN A 179 -15.24 -10.94 -18.00
C ASN A 179 -14.72 -9.90 -17.00
N ASN A 180 -13.60 -10.21 -16.33
CA ASN A 180 -12.96 -9.28 -15.40
C ASN A 180 -12.46 -8.01 -16.09
N ARG A 181 -12.03 -8.07 -17.34
CA ARG A 181 -11.65 -6.87 -18.12
C ARG A 181 -12.81 -5.88 -18.25
N LEU A 182 -14.01 -6.37 -18.50
CA LEU A 182 -15.20 -5.51 -18.59
C LEU A 182 -15.51 -4.84 -17.25
N ILE A 183 -15.42 -5.59 -16.15
CA ILE A 183 -15.62 -5.04 -14.80
C ILE A 183 -14.60 -3.95 -14.49
N LEU A 184 -13.33 -4.18 -14.83
CA LEU A 184 -12.27 -3.19 -14.63
C LEU A 184 -12.49 -1.92 -15.48
N ALA A 185 -12.86 -2.09 -16.75
CA ALA A 185 -13.15 -0.96 -17.62
C ALA A 185 -14.32 -0.11 -17.08
N GLN A 186 -15.38 -0.75 -16.60
CA GLN A 186 -16.50 -0.04 -15.97
C GLN A 186 -16.11 0.71 -14.69
N ARG A 187 -15.23 0.14 -13.87
CA ARG A 187 -14.74 0.80 -12.64
C ARG A 187 -13.81 1.99 -12.92
N LEU A 188 -13.06 1.93 -14.02
CA LEU A 188 -12.17 3.01 -14.44
C LEU A 188 -12.93 4.15 -15.15
N ALA A 189 -14.11 3.87 -15.68
CA ALA A 189 -14.96 4.85 -16.35
C ALA A 189 -15.97 5.57 -15.42
N ALA A 190 -16.10 5.11 -14.17
CA ALA A 190 -16.98 5.68 -13.14
C ALA A 190 -16.26 6.70 -12.29
#